data_3d60ef19028a9f90e0be2391beeb2c6f
#
_entry.id   3d60ef19028a9f90e0be2391beeb2c6f
#
_cell.length_a   1.000
_cell.length_b   1.000
_cell.length_c   1.000
_cell.angle_alpha   90.00
_cell.angle_beta   90.00
_cell.angle_gamma   90.00
#
_symmetry.space_group_name_H-M   'P 1'
#
loop_
_entity.id
_entity.type
_entity.pdbx_description
1 polymer ?
#
loop_
_entity_poly.entity_id
_entity_poly.type
_entity_poly.pdbx_seq_one_letter_code
_entity_poly.pdbx_strand_id
1 'polypeptide(L)'
;MERSMALLQEIENFQKEMIPQIPENVMDIILKASAELIAQNLEARALKKGDTLPSFELTDALGEKRSSDQLLKSGHMVISFYRGGWCPYCHLELRALQKVLPEIKANNATLLAISPELPNHSLTTHEKNELKFPVLSDPDNLVAKKFGLVFELDNKLVPLFKENFNLDLVAINGTEKVELPIPATYVVDGEGVIQFAFVQSDYTQRAEPERILEVLRAVGLTLPWLHNRREN
;
A
#
# COMPACT_ATOMS: atom_id res chain seq x y z
N MET A 1 -25.35 8.36 -11.83
CA MET A 1 -23.98 8.01 -11.41
C MET A 1 -24.12 7.30 -10.05
N GLU A 2 -24.06 5.98 -10.04
CA GLU A 2 -24.07 5.23 -8.78
C GLU A 2 -22.86 5.67 -7.96
N ARG A 3 -23.12 6.10 -6.71
CA ARG A 3 -22.01 6.32 -5.76
C ARG A 3 -21.31 4.99 -5.56
N SER A 4 -20.06 4.90 -5.96
CA SER A 4 -19.21 3.77 -5.57
C SER A 4 -19.30 3.61 -4.06
N MET A 5 -19.51 2.37 -3.61
CA MET A 5 -19.50 2.05 -2.19
C MET A 5 -18.16 2.47 -1.60
N ALA A 6 -18.15 3.10 -0.42
CA ALA A 6 -16.93 3.46 0.28
C ALA A 6 -16.08 2.21 0.56
N LEU A 7 -14.76 2.34 0.52
CA LEU A 7 -13.84 1.22 0.70
C LEU A 7 -14.07 0.50 2.04
N LEU A 8 -14.31 1.24 3.11
CA LEU A 8 -14.63 0.66 4.42
C LEU A 8 -15.89 -0.21 4.38
N GLN A 9 -16.91 0.20 3.63
CA GLN A 9 -18.13 -0.60 3.48
C GLN A 9 -17.88 -1.87 2.66
N GLU A 10 -17.02 -1.80 1.62
CA GLU A 10 -16.60 -2.99 0.86
C GLU A 10 -15.83 -3.98 1.76
N ILE A 11 -14.95 -3.46 2.64
CA ILE A 11 -14.20 -4.24 3.62
C ILE A 11 -15.15 -4.91 4.64
N GLU A 12 -16.09 -4.16 5.22
CA GLU A 12 -17.07 -4.71 6.17
C GLU A 12 -17.92 -5.82 5.55
N ASN A 13 -18.38 -5.63 4.31
CA ASN A 13 -19.16 -6.64 3.60
C ASN A 13 -18.31 -7.90 3.33
N PHE A 14 -17.07 -7.71 2.88
CA PHE A 14 -16.11 -8.80 2.71
C PHE A 14 -15.89 -9.58 4.02
N GLN A 15 -15.70 -8.90 5.13
CA GLN A 15 -15.52 -9.53 6.44
C GLN A 15 -16.75 -10.35 6.86
N LYS A 16 -17.96 -9.80 6.70
CA LYS A 16 -19.21 -10.49 7.03
C LYS A 16 -19.41 -11.76 6.21
N GLU A 17 -18.96 -11.75 4.96
CA GLU A 17 -19.09 -12.89 4.06
C GLU A 17 -18.00 -13.94 4.26
N MET A 18 -16.75 -13.51 4.39
CA MET A 18 -15.59 -14.42 4.34
C MET A 18 -15.13 -14.95 5.69
N ILE A 19 -15.24 -14.16 6.77
CA ILE A 19 -14.79 -14.61 8.09
C ILE A 19 -15.52 -15.88 8.54
N PRO A 20 -16.85 -16.02 8.38
CA PRO A 20 -17.56 -17.24 8.77
C PRO A 20 -17.16 -18.51 7.98
N GLN A 21 -16.43 -18.35 6.86
CA GLN A 21 -15.97 -19.49 6.06
C GLN A 21 -14.60 -20.03 6.53
N ILE A 22 -13.91 -19.30 7.40
CA ILE A 22 -12.63 -19.71 7.95
C ILE A 22 -12.86 -20.58 9.19
N PRO A 23 -12.21 -21.76 9.31
CA PRO A 23 -12.31 -22.56 10.52
C PRO A 23 -11.96 -21.77 11.79
N GLU A 24 -12.73 -21.93 12.86
CA GLU A 24 -12.61 -21.16 14.09
C GLU A 24 -11.19 -21.22 14.67
N ASN A 25 -10.60 -22.41 14.72
CA ASN A 25 -9.23 -22.60 15.23
C ASN A 25 -8.18 -21.89 14.39
N VAL A 26 -8.38 -21.72 13.08
CA VAL A 26 -7.50 -20.96 12.18
C VAL A 26 -7.68 -19.46 12.43
N MET A 27 -8.94 -19.02 12.55
CA MET A 27 -9.26 -17.63 12.83
C MET A 27 -8.69 -17.17 14.19
N ASP A 28 -8.77 -17.97 15.24
CA ASP A 28 -8.23 -17.67 16.55
C ASP A 28 -6.71 -17.40 16.50
N ILE A 29 -5.97 -18.20 15.73
CA ILE A 29 -4.52 -17.99 15.56
C ILE A 29 -4.26 -16.66 14.84
N ILE A 30 -5.02 -16.37 13.78
CA ILE A 30 -4.89 -15.12 13.01
C ILE A 30 -5.22 -13.91 13.90
N LEU A 31 -6.31 -13.96 14.65
CA LEU A 31 -6.72 -12.85 15.53
C LEU A 31 -5.71 -12.61 16.63
N LYS A 32 -5.17 -13.66 17.23
CA LYS A 32 -4.14 -13.55 18.27
C LYS A 32 -2.86 -12.89 17.71
N ALA A 33 -2.36 -13.36 16.57
CA ALA A 33 -1.17 -12.79 15.94
C ALA A 33 -1.42 -11.33 15.50
N SER A 34 -2.64 -10.99 15.05
CA SER A 34 -3.03 -9.62 14.72
C SER A 34 -3.03 -8.73 15.96
N ALA A 35 -3.56 -9.21 17.09
CA ALA A 35 -3.54 -8.46 18.35
C ALA A 35 -2.10 -8.22 18.85
N GLU A 36 -1.23 -9.23 18.74
CA GLU A 36 0.19 -9.12 19.09
C GLU A 36 0.93 -8.12 18.18
N LEU A 37 0.59 -8.06 16.90
CA LEU A 37 1.13 -7.07 15.96
C LEU A 37 0.67 -5.64 16.31
N ILE A 38 -0.62 -5.45 16.57
CA ILE A 38 -1.19 -4.15 16.99
C ILE A 38 -0.52 -3.66 18.29
N ALA A 39 -0.28 -4.56 19.24
CA ALA A 39 0.38 -4.22 20.51
C ALA A 39 1.83 -3.74 20.34
N GLN A 40 2.49 -4.02 19.19
CA GLN A 40 3.84 -3.52 18.90
C GLN A 40 3.87 -2.02 18.55
N ASN A 41 2.72 -1.42 18.24
CA ASN A 41 2.58 0.00 17.92
C ASN A 41 3.61 0.48 16.85
N LEU A 42 3.63 -0.22 15.71
CA LEU A 42 4.60 0.07 14.63
C LEU A 42 4.40 1.46 14.04
N GLU A 43 3.18 2.00 14.12
CA GLU A 43 2.81 3.34 13.68
C GLU A 43 3.67 4.43 14.35
N ALA A 44 4.14 4.18 15.58
CA ALA A 44 4.96 5.15 16.30
C ALA A 44 6.32 5.41 15.64
N ARG A 45 6.88 4.41 14.94
CA ARG A 45 8.17 4.51 14.22
C ARG A 45 8.04 4.79 12.74
N ALA A 46 6.83 4.68 12.19
CA ALA A 46 6.58 4.94 10.79
C ALA A 46 6.73 6.43 10.46
N LEU A 47 7.09 6.72 9.20
CA LEU A 47 7.11 8.09 8.71
C LEU A 47 5.70 8.68 8.79
N LYS A 48 5.66 10.00 9.06
CA LYS A 48 4.42 10.75 9.30
C LYS A 48 4.40 12.05 8.52
N LYS A 49 3.27 12.74 8.56
CA LYS A 49 3.14 14.08 7.97
C LYS A 49 4.25 15.02 8.47
N GLY A 50 4.91 15.69 7.53
CA GLY A 50 6.03 16.59 7.74
C GLY A 50 7.40 15.95 7.55
N ASP A 51 7.50 14.61 7.53
CA ASP A 51 8.76 13.92 7.25
C ASP A 51 9.08 13.98 5.75
N THR A 52 10.37 13.83 5.43
CA THR A 52 10.86 13.80 4.04
C THR A 52 10.82 12.37 3.50
N LEU A 53 10.36 12.21 2.28
CA LEU A 53 10.37 10.95 1.53
C LEU A 53 11.80 10.41 1.40
N PRO A 54 12.10 9.17 1.84
CA PRO A 54 13.36 8.52 1.52
C PRO A 54 13.47 8.23 0.03
N SER A 55 14.60 8.55 -0.58
CA SER A 55 14.86 8.21 -1.98
C SER A 55 14.88 6.69 -2.19
N PHE A 56 14.27 6.26 -3.31
CA PHE A 56 14.24 4.85 -3.72
C PHE A 56 14.25 4.71 -5.25
N GLU A 57 14.73 3.57 -5.72
CA GLU A 57 14.56 3.07 -7.08
C GLU A 57 14.09 1.61 -7.00
N LEU A 58 12.95 1.30 -7.59
CA LEU A 58 12.36 -0.04 -7.65
C LEU A 58 11.98 -0.37 -9.09
N THR A 59 11.84 -1.66 -9.36
CA THR A 59 11.36 -2.16 -10.66
C THR A 59 9.87 -2.42 -10.58
N ASP A 60 9.11 -1.94 -11.56
CA ASP A 60 7.68 -2.21 -11.64
C ASP A 60 7.38 -3.59 -12.26
N ALA A 61 6.11 -3.97 -12.20
CA ALA A 61 5.61 -5.25 -12.71
C ALA A 61 5.86 -5.46 -14.22
N LEU A 62 6.13 -4.40 -14.96
CA LEU A 62 6.43 -4.43 -16.40
C LEU A 62 7.93 -4.41 -16.69
N GLY A 63 8.78 -4.42 -15.66
CA GLY A 63 10.24 -4.44 -15.77
C GLY A 63 10.86 -3.04 -15.88
N GLU A 64 10.10 -1.96 -15.73
CA GLU A 64 10.61 -0.61 -15.80
C GLU A 64 11.07 -0.11 -14.43
N LYS A 65 12.23 0.57 -14.42
CA LYS A 65 12.75 1.23 -13.22
C LYS A 65 11.96 2.50 -12.91
N ARG A 66 11.57 2.67 -11.65
CA ARG A 66 10.85 3.82 -11.13
C ARG A 66 11.66 4.46 -10.00
N SER A 67 12.12 5.67 -10.21
CA SER A 67 12.87 6.43 -9.21
C SER A 67 11.96 7.48 -8.58
N SER A 68 11.95 7.54 -7.25
CA SER A 68 11.22 8.57 -6.49
C SER A 68 11.63 9.98 -6.91
N ASP A 69 12.95 10.23 -7.14
CA ASP A 69 13.46 11.53 -7.51
C ASP A 69 13.00 11.98 -8.90
N GLN A 70 12.81 11.02 -9.82
CA GLN A 70 12.26 11.32 -11.15
C GLN A 70 10.75 11.58 -11.08
N LEU A 71 10.03 10.81 -10.28
CA LEU A 71 8.59 10.94 -10.10
C LEU A 71 8.22 12.28 -9.44
N LEU A 72 9.01 12.73 -8.44
CA LEU A 72 8.80 14.03 -7.79
C LEU A 72 8.95 15.21 -8.76
N LYS A 73 9.82 15.10 -9.79
CA LYS A 73 9.93 16.12 -10.84
C LYS A 73 8.68 16.28 -11.68
N SER A 74 7.85 15.22 -11.71
CA SER A 74 6.59 15.20 -12.48
C SER A 74 5.37 15.64 -11.67
N GLY A 75 5.50 15.84 -10.35
CA GLY A 75 4.41 16.27 -9.49
C GLY A 75 4.37 15.57 -8.13
N HIS A 76 3.19 15.44 -7.58
CA HIS A 76 2.93 14.78 -6.30
C HIS A 76 2.96 13.26 -6.45
N MET A 77 3.05 12.53 -5.32
CA MET A 77 2.93 11.07 -5.31
C MET A 77 1.90 10.60 -4.28
N VAL A 78 1.19 9.54 -4.64
CA VAL A 78 0.44 8.69 -3.71
C VAL A 78 1.14 7.34 -3.68
N ILE A 79 1.55 6.89 -2.52
CA ILE A 79 2.27 5.63 -2.33
C ILE A 79 1.45 4.73 -1.42
N SER A 80 1.03 3.56 -1.91
CA SER A 80 0.34 2.53 -1.12
C SER A 80 1.29 1.36 -0.89
N PHE A 81 1.70 1.13 0.35
CA PHE A 81 2.38 -0.10 0.76
C PHE A 81 1.35 -1.16 1.10
N TYR A 82 1.48 -2.35 0.50
CA TYR A 82 0.57 -3.46 0.70
C TYR A 82 1.32 -4.76 0.96
N ARG A 83 0.65 -5.72 1.61
CA ARG A 83 1.27 -6.97 2.08
C ARG A 83 1.62 -7.93 0.94
N GLY A 84 0.82 -7.90 -0.12
CA GLY A 84 0.94 -8.76 -1.29
C GLY A 84 -0.42 -8.96 -1.98
N GLY A 85 -0.39 -9.43 -3.23
CA GLY A 85 -1.56 -9.74 -4.04
C GLY A 85 -2.36 -10.96 -3.56
N TRP A 86 -1.89 -11.66 -2.55
CA TRP A 86 -2.61 -12.71 -1.86
C TRP A 86 -3.57 -12.17 -0.79
N CYS A 87 -3.42 -10.91 -0.36
CA CYS A 87 -4.21 -10.31 0.70
C CYS A 87 -5.51 -9.69 0.15
N PRO A 88 -6.70 -10.18 0.54
CA PRO A 88 -7.96 -9.71 -0.03
C PRO A 88 -8.24 -8.22 0.29
N TYR A 89 -7.90 -7.75 1.48
CA TYR A 89 -8.04 -6.33 1.84
C TYR A 89 -7.18 -5.42 0.95
N CYS A 90 -5.99 -5.91 0.55
CA CYS A 90 -5.12 -5.19 -0.36
C CYS A 90 -5.74 -5.10 -1.77
N HIS A 91 -6.41 -6.15 -2.24
CA HIS A 91 -7.15 -6.10 -3.50
C HIS A 91 -8.29 -5.07 -3.48
N LEU A 92 -9.04 -4.99 -2.37
CA LEU A 92 -10.11 -4.00 -2.22
C LEU A 92 -9.53 -2.58 -2.31
N GLU A 93 -8.44 -2.31 -1.59
CA GLU A 93 -7.76 -1.01 -1.62
C GLU A 93 -7.23 -0.66 -3.02
N LEU A 94 -6.48 -1.56 -3.66
CA LEU A 94 -5.90 -1.31 -4.99
C LEU A 94 -6.99 -1.03 -6.04
N ARG A 95 -8.11 -1.75 -5.99
CA ARG A 95 -9.27 -1.49 -6.87
C ARG A 95 -9.96 -0.17 -6.56
N ALA A 96 -10.08 0.19 -5.28
CA ALA A 96 -10.64 1.48 -4.89
C ALA A 96 -9.74 2.65 -5.36
N LEU A 97 -8.42 2.52 -5.23
CA LEU A 97 -7.45 3.47 -5.75
C LEU A 97 -7.49 3.55 -7.29
N GLN A 98 -7.67 2.40 -7.98
CA GLN A 98 -7.84 2.38 -9.45
C GLN A 98 -9.08 3.16 -9.90
N LYS A 99 -10.19 3.09 -9.17
CA LYS A 99 -11.43 3.84 -9.49
C LYS A 99 -11.20 5.35 -9.48
N VAL A 100 -10.38 5.86 -8.56
CA VAL A 100 -10.08 7.29 -8.41
C VAL A 100 -8.78 7.73 -9.09
N LEU A 101 -8.11 6.85 -9.81
CA LEU A 101 -6.87 7.16 -10.53
C LEU A 101 -6.97 8.36 -11.48
N PRO A 102 -8.07 8.56 -12.26
CA PRO A 102 -8.22 9.75 -13.08
C PRO A 102 -8.16 11.05 -12.27
N GLU A 103 -8.77 11.06 -11.08
CA GLU A 103 -8.78 12.23 -10.21
C GLU A 103 -7.41 12.46 -9.54
N ILE A 104 -6.71 11.38 -9.16
CA ILE A 104 -5.31 11.47 -8.68
C ILE A 104 -4.44 12.13 -9.76
N LYS A 105 -4.53 11.67 -11.02
CA LYS A 105 -3.79 12.25 -12.15
C LYS A 105 -4.17 13.69 -12.42
N ALA A 106 -5.46 14.05 -12.32
CA ALA A 106 -5.94 15.41 -12.49
C ALA A 106 -5.39 16.39 -11.43
N ASN A 107 -4.99 15.88 -10.27
CA ASN A 107 -4.29 16.64 -9.23
C ASN A 107 -2.75 16.59 -9.39
N ASN A 108 -2.24 16.32 -10.58
CA ASN A 108 -0.80 16.25 -10.87
C ASN A 108 -0.04 15.28 -9.95
N ALA A 109 -0.65 14.14 -9.66
CA ALA A 109 -0.07 13.12 -8.80
C ALA A 109 0.09 11.78 -9.51
N THR A 110 1.17 11.06 -9.19
CA THR A 110 1.42 9.69 -9.61
C THR A 110 1.07 8.74 -8.46
N LEU A 111 0.25 7.72 -8.75
CA LEU A 111 -0.05 6.63 -7.82
C LEU A 111 0.92 5.48 -8.02
N LEU A 112 1.45 4.92 -6.92
CA LEU A 112 2.32 3.75 -6.86
C LEU A 112 1.80 2.77 -5.83
N ALA A 113 1.89 1.47 -6.10
CA ALA A 113 1.73 0.41 -5.10
C ALA A 113 3.06 -0.32 -4.91
N ILE A 114 3.42 -0.63 -3.67
CA ILE A 114 4.72 -1.25 -3.32
C ILE A 114 4.48 -2.45 -2.41
N SER A 115 5.04 -3.61 -2.76
CA SER A 115 4.98 -4.82 -1.92
C SER A 115 6.30 -5.60 -1.97
N PRO A 116 6.55 -6.51 -1.01
CA PRO A 116 7.74 -7.36 -1.00
C PRO A 116 7.68 -8.51 -2.02
N GLU A 117 6.60 -8.66 -2.75
CA GLU A 117 6.45 -9.74 -3.73
C GLU A 117 7.50 -9.66 -4.84
N LEU A 118 7.94 -10.82 -5.31
CA LEU A 118 8.76 -10.90 -6.51
C LEU A 118 8.02 -10.33 -7.75
N PRO A 119 8.74 -9.84 -8.76
CA PRO A 119 8.13 -9.16 -9.92
C PRO A 119 7.04 -9.95 -10.64
N ASN A 120 7.18 -11.28 -10.76
CA ASN A 120 6.17 -12.14 -11.38
C ASN A 120 4.84 -12.17 -10.60
N HIS A 121 4.88 -12.07 -9.26
CA HIS A 121 3.67 -11.97 -8.43
C HIS A 121 3.06 -10.56 -8.48
N SER A 122 3.89 -9.53 -8.51
CA SER A 122 3.46 -8.15 -8.75
C SER A 122 2.77 -7.99 -10.11
N LEU A 123 3.26 -8.66 -11.16
CA LEU A 123 2.62 -8.70 -12.47
C LEU A 123 1.23 -9.36 -12.39
N THR A 124 1.13 -10.50 -11.71
CA THR A 124 -0.17 -11.18 -11.51
C THR A 124 -1.16 -10.25 -10.77
N THR A 125 -0.70 -9.51 -9.77
CA THR A 125 -1.53 -8.53 -9.04
C THR A 125 -1.99 -7.40 -9.94
N HIS A 126 -1.10 -6.86 -10.76
CA HIS A 126 -1.38 -5.81 -11.74
C HIS A 126 -2.44 -6.27 -12.74
N GLU A 127 -2.29 -7.46 -13.32
CA GLU A 127 -3.21 -8.00 -14.32
C GLU A 127 -4.59 -8.35 -13.73
N LYS A 128 -4.64 -9.08 -12.61
CA LYS A 128 -5.90 -9.49 -11.97
C LYS A 128 -6.79 -8.32 -11.54
N ASN A 129 -6.18 -7.19 -11.19
CA ASN A 129 -6.91 -5.99 -10.77
C ASN A 129 -7.00 -4.93 -11.87
N GLU A 130 -6.52 -5.23 -13.09
CA GLU A 130 -6.53 -4.31 -14.25
C GLU A 130 -5.96 -2.93 -13.92
N LEU A 131 -4.89 -2.89 -13.11
CA LEU A 131 -4.31 -1.66 -12.60
C LEU A 131 -3.66 -0.85 -13.72
N LYS A 132 -3.88 0.47 -13.74
CA LYS A 132 -3.31 1.42 -14.71
C LYS A 132 -2.28 2.35 -14.05
N PHE A 133 -1.69 1.90 -12.95
CA PHE A 133 -0.61 2.56 -12.23
C PHE A 133 0.50 1.55 -11.90
N PRO A 134 1.74 2.00 -11.68
CA PRO A 134 2.86 1.12 -11.38
C PRO A 134 2.66 0.32 -10.08
N VAL A 135 2.92 -0.98 -10.17
CA VAL A 135 3.03 -1.90 -9.03
C VAL A 135 4.49 -2.30 -8.92
N LEU A 136 5.13 -1.92 -7.82
CA LEU A 136 6.56 -2.03 -7.62
C LEU A 136 6.89 -3.21 -6.70
N SER A 137 7.96 -3.93 -7.04
CA SER A 137 8.53 -4.97 -6.19
C SER A 137 9.63 -4.38 -5.32
N ASP A 138 9.51 -4.56 -3.99
CA ASP A 138 10.49 -4.17 -2.96
C ASP A 138 11.03 -5.43 -2.25
N PRO A 139 11.86 -6.27 -2.92
CA PRO A 139 12.41 -7.46 -2.32
C PRO A 139 13.14 -7.11 -1.01
N ASP A 140 13.02 -8.00 -0.02
CA ASP A 140 13.56 -7.79 1.33
C ASP A 140 13.02 -6.54 2.06
N ASN A 141 11.96 -5.90 1.54
CA ASN A 141 11.35 -4.70 2.13
C ASN A 141 12.33 -3.54 2.33
N LEU A 142 13.31 -3.35 1.44
CA LEU A 142 14.37 -2.35 1.62
C LEU A 142 13.81 -0.93 1.69
N VAL A 143 12.80 -0.62 0.88
CA VAL A 143 12.12 0.68 0.90
C VAL A 143 11.15 0.75 2.08
N ALA A 144 10.31 -0.26 2.29
CA ALA A 144 9.36 -0.30 3.40
C ALA A 144 10.06 -0.17 4.77
N LYS A 145 11.28 -0.70 4.94
CA LYS A 145 12.12 -0.52 6.14
C LYS A 145 12.50 0.94 6.38
N LYS A 146 12.80 1.71 5.32
CA LYS A 146 13.09 3.15 5.44
C LYS A 146 11.86 3.95 5.90
N PHE A 147 10.65 3.46 5.61
CA PHE A 147 9.40 4.04 6.09
C PHE A 147 9.00 3.58 7.50
N GLY A 148 9.73 2.64 8.09
CA GLY A 148 9.45 2.10 9.42
C GLY A 148 8.26 1.15 9.48
N LEU A 149 7.86 0.55 8.34
CA LEU A 149 6.62 -0.22 8.22
C LEU A 149 6.76 -1.72 8.50
N VAL A 150 7.99 -2.25 8.53
CA VAL A 150 8.23 -3.69 8.42
C VAL A 150 8.15 -4.40 9.76
N PHE A 151 7.48 -5.54 9.75
CA PHE A 151 7.45 -6.52 10.85
C PHE A 151 7.75 -7.92 10.34
N GLU A 152 8.21 -8.79 11.21
CA GLU A 152 8.37 -10.21 10.95
C GLU A 152 7.03 -10.91 11.18
N LEU A 153 6.56 -11.67 10.20
CA LEU A 153 5.34 -12.46 10.34
C LEU A 153 5.56 -13.57 11.37
N ASP A 154 4.60 -13.77 12.28
CA ASP A 154 4.66 -14.87 13.25
C ASP A 154 4.89 -16.19 12.52
N ASN A 155 5.93 -16.92 12.94
CA ASN A 155 6.32 -18.19 12.33
C ASN A 155 5.21 -19.24 12.31
N LYS A 156 4.19 -19.12 13.18
CA LYS A 156 3.00 -19.98 13.16
C LYS A 156 2.06 -19.67 11.99
N LEU A 157 2.07 -18.45 11.49
CA LEU A 157 1.21 -18.05 10.37
C LEU A 157 1.75 -18.54 9.01
N VAL A 158 3.05 -18.71 8.85
CA VAL A 158 3.64 -19.15 7.56
C VAL A 158 3.12 -20.52 7.14
N PRO A 159 3.24 -21.59 7.96
CA PRO A 159 2.66 -22.89 7.62
C PRO A 159 1.15 -22.86 7.58
N LEU A 160 0.49 -22.13 8.50
CA LEU A 160 -0.96 -22.01 8.54
C LEU A 160 -1.52 -21.44 7.23
N PHE A 161 -0.89 -20.41 6.65
CA PHE A 161 -1.32 -19.82 5.38
C PHE A 161 -1.09 -20.79 4.21
N LYS A 162 0.01 -21.54 4.23
CA LYS A 162 0.27 -22.55 3.21
C LYS A 162 -0.74 -23.70 3.23
N GLU A 163 -1.06 -24.22 4.41
CA GLU A 163 -1.94 -25.37 4.59
C GLU A 163 -3.44 -25.03 4.39
N ASN A 164 -3.90 -23.88 4.88
CA ASN A 164 -5.31 -23.54 4.87
C ASN A 164 -5.74 -22.67 3.69
N PHE A 165 -4.83 -21.88 3.11
CA PHE A 165 -5.14 -20.94 2.03
C PHE A 165 -4.32 -21.18 0.76
N ASN A 166 -3.47 -22.21 0.74
CA ASN A 166 -2.54 -22.51 -0.37
C ASN A 166 -1.63 -21.31 -0.71
N LEU A 167 -1.17 -20.57 0.32
CA LEU A 167 -0.32 -19.38 0.18
C LEU A 167 1.10 -19.68 0.66
N ASP A 168 2.03 -19.89 -0.27
CA ASP A 168 3.45 -20.06 0.02
C ASP A 168 4.15 -18.70 0.01
N LEU A 169 4.13 -18.02 1.17
CA LEU A 169 4.70 -16.67 1.31
C LEU A 169 6.21 -16.65 1.12
N VAL A 170 6.91 -17.74 1.40
CA VAL A 170 8.35 -17.88 1.14
C VAL A 170 8.61 -17.83 -0.36
N ALA A 171 7.85 -18.60 -1.15
CA ALA A 171 7.96 -18.58 -2.61
C ALA A 171 7.51 -17.25 -3.23
N ILE A 172 6.46 -16.63 -2.69
CA ILE A 172 5.90 -15.37 -3.17
C ILE A 172 6.89 -14.20 -2.99
N ASN A 173 7.55 -14.11 -1.84
CA ASN A 173 8.50 -13.04 -1.52
C ASN A 173 9.95 -13.39 -1.83
N GLY A 174 10.26 -14.66 -2.12
CA GLY A 174 11.62 -15.11 -2.43
C GLY A 174 12.58 -15.14 -1.25
N THR A 175 12.07 -15.17 -0.01
CA THR A 175 12.88 -15.17 1.21
C THR A 175 12.30 -16.10 2.27
N GLU A 176 13.19 -16.82 2.99
CA GLU A 176 12.77 -17.73 4.09
C GLU A 176 12.23 -16.95 5.29
N LYS A 177 12.80 -15.77 5.54
CA LYS A 177 12.30 -14.87 6.58
C LYS A 177 11.16 -14.02 6.02
N VAL A 178 9.94 -14.37 6.38
CA VAL A 178 8.76 -13.65 5.89
C VAL A 178 8.60 -12.35 6.68
N GLU A 179 9.06 -11.26 6.09
CA GLU A 179 8.82 -9.89 6.56
C GLU A 179 7.76 -9.24 5.67
N LEU A 180 6.84 -8.49 6.28
CA LEU A 180 5.76 -7.80 5.59
C LEU A 180 5.69 -6.34 6.02
N PRO A 181 5.31 -5.42 5.13
CA PRO A 181 4.93 -4.09 5.57
C PRO A 181 3.54 -4.11 6.22
N ILE A 182 3.32 -3.32 7.27
CA ILE A 182 1.95 -2.93 7.63
C ILE A 182 1.38 -2.08 6.49
N PRO A 183 0.08 -2.20 6.17
CA PRO A 183 -0.53 -1.38 5.13
C PRO A 183 -0.39 0.10 5.46
N ALA A 184 0.03 0.89 4.47
CA ALA A 184 0.22 2.32 4.65
C ALA A 184 -0.02 3.08 3.35
N THR A 185 -0.69 4.23 3.44
CA THR A 185 -0.90 5.12 2.31
C THR A 185 -0.34 6.50 2.62
N TYR A 186 0.53 6.99 1.75
CA TYR A 186 1.16 8.31 1.86
C TYR A 186 0.77 9.20 0.70
N VAL A 187 0.58 10.50 0.98
CA VAL A 187 0.57 11.55 -0.04
C VAL A 187 1.80 12.41 0.17
N VAL A 188 2.61 12.53 -0.88
CA VAL A 188 3.87 13.27 -0.88
C VAL A 188 3.76 14.41 -1.89
N ASP A 189 4.15 15.63 -1.52
CA ASP A 189 4.16 16.76 -2.43
C ASP A 189 5.37 16.74 -3.39
N GLY A 190 5.40 17.67 -4.36
CA GLY A 190 6.47 17.75 -5.35
C GLY A 190 7.86 18.14 -4.76
N GLU A 191 7.92 18.53 -3.50
CA GLU A 191 9.16 18.82 -2.78
C GLU A 191 9.66 17.61 -1.97
N GLY A 192 8.89 16.49 -1.98
CA GLY A 192 9.23 15.27 -1.27
C GLY A 192 8.81 15.28 0.20
N VAL A 193 7.93 16.19 0.61
CA VAL A 193 7.41 16.24 1.99
C VAL A 193 6.11 15.44 2.08
N ILE A 194 5.99 14.57 3.09
CA ILE A 194 4.79 13.80 3.35
C ILE A 194 3.70 14.73 3.88
N GLN A 195 2.61 14.88 3.15
CA GLN A 195 1.46 15.71 3.51
C GLN A 195 0.34 14.92 4.19
N PHE A 196 0.31 13.61 3.98
CA PHE A 196 -0.62 12.68 4.61
C PHE A 196 0.05 11.33 4.81
N ALA A 197 -0.21 10.71 5.93
CA ALA A 197 0.16 9.34 6.25
C ALA A 197 -1.00 8.64 6.93
N PHE A 198 -1.45 7.54 6.36
CA PHE A 198 -2.35 6.58 6.99
C PHE A 198 -1.58 5.29 7.18
N VAL A 199 -1.29 4.95 8.42
CA VAL A 199 -0.47 3.79 8.79
C VAL A 199 -1.18 3.06 9.92
N GLN A 200 -1.49 1.78 9.75
CA GLN A 200 -2.22 1.00 10.73
C GLN A 200 -1.68 -0.42 10.84
N SER A 201 -1.34 -0.85 12.06
CA SER A 201 -0.95 -2.23 12.35
C SER A 201 -2.13 -3.20 12.19
N ASP A 202 -3.36 -2.74 12.40
CA ASP A 202 -4.55 -3.48 11.97
C ASP A 202 -4.62 -3.50 10.44
N TYR A 203 -4.20 -4.62 9.86
CA TYR A 203 -4.10 -4.80 8.42
C TYR A 203 -5.46 -4.79 7.68
N THR A 204 -6.58 -4.71 8.39
CA THR A 204 -7.91 -4.57 7.79
C THR A 204 -8.29 -3.12 7.54
N GLN A 205 -7.62 -2.17 8.22
CA GLN A 205 -7.88 -0.75 8.10
C GLN A 205 -7.22 -0.14 6.86
N ARG A 206 -7.92 0.78 6.20
CA ARG A 206 -7.44 1.46 4.99
C ARG A 206 -7.84 2.93 4.96
N ALA A 207 -7.03 3.74 4.28
CA ALA A 207 -7.40 5.11 3.95
C ALA A 207 -8.53 5.11 2.91
N GLU A 208 -9.60 5.86 3.15
CA GLU A 208 -10.60 6.12 2.13
C GLU A 208 -10.00 6.93 0.98
N PRO A 209 -10.23 6.53 -0.29
CA PRO A 209 -9.70 7.25 -1.45
C PRO A 209 -10.08 8.73 -1.48
N GLU A 210 -11.28 9.10 -1.02
CA GLU A 210 -11.71 10.49 -0.97
C GLU A 210 -10.81 11.33 -0.04
N ARG A 211 -10.32 10.74 1.07
CA ARG A 211 -9.39 11.43 1.97
C ARG A 211 -8.06 11.74 1.28
N ILE A 212 -7.59 10.83 0.43
CA ILE A 212 -6.39 11.05 -0.38
C ILE A 212 -6.61 12.21 -1.36
N LEU A 213 -7.76 12.22 -2.04
CA LEU A 213 -8.12 13.28 -2.99
C LEU A 213 -8.27 14.64 -2.32
N GLU A 214 -8.87 14.70 -1.12
CA GLU A 214 -8.95 15.94 -0.34
C GLU A 214 -7.56 16.53 -0.06
N VAL A 215 -6.61 15.69 0.35
CA VAL A 215 -5.23 16.12 0.61
C VAL A 215 -4.56 16.60 -0.66
N LEU A 216 -4.67 15.88 -1.78
CA LEU A 216 -4.11 16.28 -3.07
C LEU A 216 -4.65 17.64 -3.54
N ARG A 217 -5.96 17.87 -3.43
CA ARG A 217 -6.58 19.17 -3.74
C ARG A 217 -6.01 20.29 -2.88
N ALA A 218 -5.83 20.04 -1.56
CA ALA A 218 -5.27 21.03 -0.64
C ALA A 218 -3.81 21.36 -0.98
N VAL A 219 -2.99 20.34 -1.29
CA VAL A 219 -1.58 20.54 -1.69
C VAL A 219 -1.49 21.34 -3.00
N GLY A 220 -2.33 21.03 -3.99
CA GLY A 220 -2.39 21.76 -5.26
C GLY A 220 -2.74 23.25 -5.10
N LEU A 221 -3.55 23.60 -4.11
CA LEU A 221 -3.94 24.98 -3.83
C LEU A 221 -2.81 25.81 -3.16
N THR A 222 -1.90 25.15 -2.44
CA THR A 222 -0.82 25.85 -1.70
C THR A 222 0.39 26.23 -2.57
N LEU A 223 0.48 25.70 -3.82
CA LEU A 223 1.64 25.87 -4.71
C LEU A 223 1.35 26.56 -6.07
N PRO A 224 0.32 27.40 -6.26
CA PRO A 224 0.02 27.96 -7.59
C PRO A 224 1.11 28.88 -8.15
N TRP A 225 1.99 29.43 -7.33
CA TRP A 225 3.04 30.39 -7.75
C TRP A 225 4.39 29.74 -8.09
N LEU A 226 4.61 28.46 -7.77
CA LEU A 226 5.83 27.73 -8.14
C LEU A 226 5.82 27.26 -9.60
N HIS A 227 4.65 27.07 -10.21
CA HIS A 227 4.52 26.69 -11.62
C HIS A 227 5.01 27.76 -12.60
N ASN A 228 4.91 29.04 -12.22
CA ASN A 228 5.33 30.18 -13.09
C ASN A 228 6.85 30.46 -13.12
N ARG A 229 7.68 29.74 -12.37
CA ARG A 229 9.15 29.93 -12.41
C ARG A 229 9.90 29.03 -13.38
N ARG A 230 9.22 28.13 -14.07
CA ARG A 230 9.86 27.20 -15.02
C ARG A 230 9.73 27.61 -16.49
N GLU A 231 9.05 28.73 -16.77
CA GLU A 231 8.87 29.28 -18.13
C GLU A 231 9.65 30.59 -18.40
N ASN A 232 10.69 30.92 -17.61
CA ASN A 232 11.60 32.02 -17.92
C ASN A 232 13.06 31.57 -17.94
#